data_d2b98f525682a364b95d992b3641f8bf
#
_entry.id   d2b98f525682a364b95d992b3641f8bf
#
_cell.length_a   1.000
_cell.length_b   1.000
_cell.length_c   1.000
_cell.angle_alpha   90.00
_cell.angle_beta   90.00
_cell.angle_gamma   90.00
#
_symmetry.space_group_name_H-M   'P 1'
#
loop_
_entity.id
_entity.type
_entity.pdbx_description
1 polymer ?
#
loop_
_entity_poly.entity_id
_entity_poly.type
_entity_poly.pdbx_seq_one_letter_code
_entity_poly.pdbx_strand_id
1 'polypeptide(L)'
;MAVDLSQNAWQTMLDVNLTGVWATCRATAPHLIDRGAGSIILTSSIAGLRGLVGVAHYTAAKHGVVRLMRSLAKELAPHNIRVNTVHPTNVDTPMIQNGHVRRAFRPDLKHVTREQFADAARSMNMLAIPWVEPVDVANACLFLASDEARYITSVTLPVDAGSTQR
;
A
#
# COMPACT_ATOMS: atom_id res chain seq x y z
N MET A 1 -9.13 8.49 -17.90
CA MET A 1 -8.33 9.49 -17.13
C MET A 1 -9.02 9.80 -15.81
N ALA A 2 -8.41 10.60 -14.92
CA ALA A 2 -9.07 10.97 -13.65
C ALA A 2 -10.43 11.65 -13.85
N VAL A 3 -10.53 12.48 -14.86
CA VAL A 3 -11.76 13.22 -15.22
C VAL A 3 -12.87 12.35 -15.77
N ASP A 4 -12.57 11.11 -16.19
CA ASP A 4 -13.54 10.17 -16.74
C ASP A 4 -14.06 9.16 -15.70
N LEU A 5 -13.57 9.26 -14.46
CA LEU A 5 -14.03 8.38 -13.39
C LEU A 5 -15.48 8.70 -13.01
N SER A 6 -16.32 7.68 -12.94
CA SER A 6 -17.67 7.86 -12.39
C SER A 6 -17.62 8.14 -10.91
N GLN A 7 -18.61 8.88 -10.40
CA GLN A 7 -18.75 9.15 -8.97
C GLN A 7 -18.77 7.84 -8.15
N ASN A 8 -19.42 6.81 -8.65
CA ASN A 8 -19.50 5.51 -7.99
C ASN A 8 -18.13 4.81 -7.91
N ALA A 9 -17.35 4.82 -9.01
CA ALA A 9 -16.02 4.23 -9.00
C ALA A 9 -15.07 4.97 -8.03
N TRP A 10 -15.17 6.30 -8.00
CA TRP A 10 -14.45 7.14 -7.04
C TRP A 10 -14.81 6.76 -5.59
N GLN A 11 -16.11 6.78 -5.27
CA GLN A 11 -16.59 6.52 -3.92
C GLN A 11 -16.24 5.11 -3.45
N THR A 12 -16.49 4.09 -4.27
CA THR A 12 -16.14 2.70 -3.95
C THR A 12 -14.65 2.53 -3.63
N MET A 13 -13.78 3.21 -4.41
CA MET A 13 -12.34 3.15 -4.16
C MET A 13 -11.95 3.76 -2.81
N LEU A 14 -12.54 4.90 -2.45
CA LEU A 14 -12.32 5.54 -1.15
C LEU A 14 -12.90 4.70 -0.02
N ASP A 15 -14.09 4.16 -0.19
CA ASP A 15 -14.76 3.36 0.84
C ASP A 15 -13.95 2.11 1.20
N VAL A 16 -13.44 1.40 0.20
CA VAL A 16 -12.62 0.20 0.43
C VAL A 16 -11.22 0.55 0.94
N ASN A 17 -10.53 1.50 0.30
CA ASN A 17 -9.09 1.68 0.51
C ASN A 17 -8.73 2.76 1.54
N LEU A 18 -9.67 3.57 1.99
CA LEU A 18 -9.46 4.59 3.02
C LEU A 18 -10.46 4.45 4.17
N THR A 19 -11.76 4.52 3.90
CA THR A 19 -12.80 4.43 4.94
C THR A 19 -12.74 3.08 5.66
N GLY A 20 -12.58 1.97 4.92
CA GLY A 20 -12.43 0.63 5.50
C GLY A 20 -11.19 0.49 6.39
N VAL A 21 -10.08 1.11 6.00
CA VAL A 21 -8.85 1.14 6.83
C VAL A 21 -9.11 1.90 8.13
N TRP A 22 -9.72 3.09 8.05
CA TRP A 22 -10.10 3.87 9.23
C TRP A 22 -11.09 3.10 10.13
N ALA A 23 -12.11 2.47 9.56
CA ALA A 23 -13.09 1.69 10.31
C ALA A 23 -12.44 0.51 11.07
N THR A 24 -11.46 -0.15 10.45
CA THR A 24 -10.67 -1.21 11.10
C THR A 24 -9.87 -0.64 12.27
N CYS A 25 -9.17 0.47 12.08
CA CYS A 25 -8.44 1.13 13.18
C CYS A 25 -9.36 1.54 14.32
N ARG A 26 -10.52 2.12 14.00
CA ARG A 26 -11.54 2.52 14.97
C ARG A 26 -12.03 1.32 15.82
N ALA A 27 -12.21 0.17 15.18
CA ALA A 27 -12.67 -1.04 15.87
C ALA A 27 -11.57 -1.69 16.74
N THR A 28 -10.30 -1.60 16.32
CA THR A 28 -9.22 -2.33 16.98
C THR A 28 -8.43 -1.50 18.00
N ALA A 29 -8.32 -0.18 17.80
CA ALA A 29 -7.52 0.69 18.67
C ALA A 29 -7.95 0.67 20.14
N PRO A 30 -9.26 0.65 20.51
CA PRO A 30 -9.67 0.56 21.92
C PRO A 30 -9.09 -0.67 22.64
N HIS A 31 -9.06 -1.83 21.99
CA HIS A 31 -8.48 -3.05 22.56
C HIS A 31 -6.97 -2.97 22.79
N LEU A 32 -6.25 -2.25 21.92
CA LEU A 32 -4.82 -2.00 22.09
C LEU A 32 -4.57 -0.97 23.21
N ILE A 33 -5.43 0.03 23.35
CA ILE A 33 -5.38 1.01 24.43
C ILE A 33 -5.58 0.31 25.79
N ASP A 34 -6.60 -0.52 25.91
CA ASP A 34 -6.87 -1.31 27.11
C ASP A 34 -5.71 -2.24 27.47
N ARG A 35 -5.01 -2.76 26.46
CA ARG A 35 -3.81 -3.57 26.66
C ARG A 35 -2.58 -2.75 27.07
N GLY A 36 -2.54 -1.45 26.80
CA GLY A 36 -1.43 -0.54 27.10
C GLY A 36 -0.21 -0.68 26.18
N ALA A 37 -0.31 -1.43 25.07
CA ALA A 37 0.74 -1.57 24.06
C ALA A 37 0.20 -2.15 22.77
N GLY A 38 0.83 -1.82 21.63
CA GLY A 38 0.45 -2.40 20.35
C GLY A 38 1.27 -1.91 19.15
N SER A 39 1.04 -2.56 18.01
CA SER A 39 1.56 -2.12 16.72
C SER A 39 0.46 -2.23 15.66
N ILE A 40 0.16 -1.13 14.99
CA ILE A 40 -0.76 -1.05 13.87
C ILE A 40 0.07 -0.84 12.60
N ILE A 41 -0.11 -1.73 11.62
CA ILE A 41 0.56 -1.64 10.33
C ILE A 41 -0.51 -1.53 9.25
N LEU A 42 -0.51 -0.41 8.53
CA LEU A 42 -1.47 -0.16 7.47
C LEU A 42 -0.82 -0.42 6.11
N THR A 43 -1.44 -1.24 5.28
CA THR A 43 -0.98 -1.48 3.93
C THR A 43 -1.42 -0.34 3.01
N SER A 44 -0.46 0.52 2.67
CA SER A 44 -0.63 1.52 1.63
C SER A 44 -0.16 0.96 0.26
N SER A 45 0.64 1.71 -0.46
CA SER A 45 1.20 1.38 -1.79
C SER A 45 2.26 2.41 -2.14
N ILE A 46 3.07 2.16 -3.17
CA ILE A 46 3.84 3.22 -3.84
C ILE A 46 2.91 4.36 -4.31
N ALA A 47 1.65 4.07 -4.63
CA ALA A 47 0.61 5.06 -4.93
C ALA A 47 0.26 5.97 -3.75
N GLY A 48 0.67 5.66 -2.52
CA GLY A 48 0.56 6.53 -1.35
C GLY A 48 1.77 7.46 -1.16
N LEU A 49 2.81 7.32 -1.98
CA LEU A 49 4.04 8.12 -1.94
C LEU A 49 4.23 8.95 -3.21
N ARG A 50 3.69 8.51 -4.35
CA ARG A 50 3.75 9.23 -5.63
C ARG A 50 2.43 9.11 -6.41
N GLY A 51 2.21 10.02 -7.36
CA GLY A 51 1.09 9.93 -8.30
C GLY A 51 1.29 8.81 -9.32
N LEU A 52 0.22 8.08 -9.62
CA LEU A 52 0.21 7.09 -10.69
C LEU A 52 -0.86 7.45 -11.72
N VAL A 53 -0.49 7.36 -13.00
CA VAL A 53 -1.41 7.64 -14.11
C VAL A 53 -2.53 6.59 -14.15
N GLY A 54 -3.75 7.01 -14.42
CA GLY A 54 -4.91 6.13 -14.62
C GLY A 54 -5.61 5.65 -13.34
N VAL A 55 -5.04 5.90 -12.15
CA VAL A 55 -5.56 5.41 -10.85
C VAL A 55 -5.65 6.52 -9.80
N ALA A 56 -6.12 7.71 -10.20
CA ALA A 56 -6.16 8.89 -9.32
C ALA A 56 -6.94 8.66 -8.02
N HIS A 57 -8.08 7.96 -8.07
CA HIS A 57 -8.89 7.61 -6.91
C HIS A 57 -8.14 6.69 -5.93
N TYR A 58 -7.39 5.71 -6.45
CA TYR A 58 -6.54 4.83 -5.65
C TYR A 58 -5.37 5.60 -5.03
N THR A 59 -4.72 6.45 -5.82
CA THR A 59 -3.64 7.34 -5.35
C THR A 59 -4.13 8.25 -4.22
N ALA A 60 -5.31 8.87 -4.37
CA ALA A 60 -5.92 9.70 -3.33
C ALA A 60 -6.18 8.90 -2.04
N ALA A 61 -6.78 7.69 -2.17
CA ALA A 61 -7.04 6.83 -1.04
C ALA A 61 -5.76 6.43 -0.30
N LYS A 62 -4.72 6.00 -1.02
CA LYS A 62 -3.46 5.53 -0.42
C LYS A 62 -2.61 6.65 0.18
N HIS A 63 -2.66 7.88 -0.35
CA HIS A 63 -2.13 9.08 0.32
C HIS A 63 -2.93 9.41 1.59
N GLY A 64 -4.26 9.23 1.55
CA GLY A 64 -5.14 9.37 2.70
C GLY A 64 -4.75 8.42 3.84
N VAL A 65 -4.44 7.16 3.54
CA VAL A 65 -3.95 6.17 4.52
C VAL A 65 -2.64 6.64 5.19
N VAL A 66 -1.72 7.24 4.44
CA VAL A 66 -0.47 7.78 5.02
C VAL A 66 -0.76 8.90 6.00
N ARG A 67 -1.69 9.80 5.67
CA ARG A 67 -2.04 10.90 6.58
C ARG A 67 -2.81 10.40 7.80
N LEU A 68 -3.73 9.45 7.61
CA LEU A 68 -4.42 8.77 8.70
C LEU A 68 -3.42 8.12 9.67
N MET A 69 -2.45 7.37 9.14
CA MET A 69 -1.39 6.74 9.93
C MET A 69 -0.67 7.76 10.82
N ARG A 70 -0.29 8.91 10.25
CA ARG A 70 0.45 9.95 10.99
C ARG A 70 -0.36 10.58 12.12
N SER A 71 -1.67 10.75 11.94
CA SER A 71 -2.58 11.20 12.99
C SER A 71 -2.70 10.16 14.09
N LEU A 72 -3.01 8.91 13.70
CA LEU A 72 -3.14 7.80 14.66
C LEU A 72 -1.84 7.55 15.45
N ALA A 73 -0.68 7.67 14.81
CA ALA A 73 0.60 7.53 15.51
C ALA A 73 0.79 8.55 16.64
N LYS A 74 0.32 9.79 16.45
CA LYS A 74 0.36 10.82 17.49
C LYS A 74 -0.69 10.58 18.58
N GLU A 75 -1.91 10.24 18.18
CA GLU A 75 -3.03 10.04 19.09
C GLU A 75 -2.82 8.80 20.00
N LEU A 76 -2.20 7.75 19.45
CA LEU A 76 -2.02 6.47 20.15
C LEU A 76 -0.66 6.32 20.85
N ALA A 77 0.29 7.22 20.60
CA ALA A 77 1.61 7.20 21.26
C ALA A 77 1.55 7.23 22.80
N PRO A 78 0.66 8.02 23.46
CA PRO A 78 0.52 7.98 24.92
C PRO A 78 0.13 6.62 25.49
N HIS A 79 -0.39 5.72 24.65
CA HIS A 79 -0.80 4.36 25.01
C HIS A 79 0.24 3.31 24.59
N ASN A 80 1.46 3.70 24.26
CA ASN A 80 2.55 2.83 23.77
C ASN A 80 2.16 2.03 22.51
N ILE A 81 1.32 2.60 21.65
CA ILE A 81 0.91 1.99 20.39
C ILE A 81 1.66 2.68 19.24
N ARG A 82 2.35 1.87 18.44
CA ARG A 82 3.06 2.30 17.24
C ARG A 82 2.13 2.18 16.03
N VAL A 83 2.20 3.13 15.10
CA VAL A 83 1.41 3.09 13.86
C VAL A 83 2.32 3.40 12.69
N ASN A 84 2.39 2.49 11.71
CA ASN A 84 3.26 2.60 10.55
C ASN A 84 2.52 2.19 9.25
N THR A 85 3.08 2.53 8.10
CA THR A 85 2.60 2.04 6.80
C THR A 85 3.67 1.28 6.06
N VAL A 86 3.28 0.19 5.36
CA VAL A 86 4.09 -0.48 4.34
C VAL A 86 3.62 -0.08 2.94
N HIS A 87 4.56 0.06 2.01
CA HIS A 87 4.31 0.57 0.65
C HIS A 87 4.87 -0.39 -0.40
N PRO A 88 4.14 -1.47 -0.71
CA PRO A 88 4.55 -2.37 -1.77
C PRO A 88 4.48 -1.70 -3.15
N THR A 89 5.39 -2.11 -4.04
CA THR A 89 5.22 -2.01 -5.49
C THR A 89 4.31 -3.14 -5.99
N ASN A 90 4.48 -3.60 -7.22
CA ASN A 90 3.82 -4.80 -7.71
C ASN A 90 4.22 -6.01 -6.86
N VAL A 91 3.25 -6.77 -6.36
CA VAL A 91 3.46 -8.01 -5.60
C VAL A 91 2.91 -9.18 -6.39
N ASP A 92 3.65 -10.27 -6.51
CA ASP A 92 3.24 -11.45 -7.28
C ASP A 92 2.02 -12.15 -6.64
N THR A 93 0.85 -11.66 -6.98
CA THR A 93 -0.44 -12.13 -6.45
C THR A 93 -1.49 -12.15 -7.56
N PRO A 94 -2.63 -12.83 -7.36
CA PRO A 94 -3.76 -12.76 -8.30
C PRO A 94 -4.25 -11.33 -8.58
N MET A 95 -4.01 -10.39 -7.66
CA MET A 95 -4.38 -8.98 -7.82
C MET A 95 -3.70 -8.35 -9.04
N ILE A 96 -2.45 -8.69 -9.34
CA ILE A 96 -1.74 -8.17 -10.51
C ILE A 96 -1.61 -9.19 -11.65
N GLN A 97 -1.65 -10.49 -11.34
CA GLN A 97 -1.48 -11.57 -12.29
C GLN A 97 -2.78 -11.90 -13.06
N ASN A 98 -3.46 -10.87 -13.57
CA ASN A 98 -4.69 -11.00 -14.34
C ASN A 98 -4.61 -10.23 -15.67
N GLY A 99 -5.49 -10.57 -16.60
CA GLY A 99 -5.47 -10.02 -17.96
C GLY A 99 -5.74 -8.50 -18.02
N HIS A 100 -6.48 -7.95 -17.05
CA HIS A 100 -6.76 -6.50 -17.02
C HIS A 100 -5.49 -5.72 -16.68
N VAL A 101 -4.80 -6.10 -15.59
CA VAL A 101 -3.56 -5.43 -15.16
C VAL A 101 -2.46 -5.62 -16.20
N ARG A 102 -2.27 -6.83 -16.73
CA ARG A 102 -1.27 -7.10 -17.77
C ARG A 102 -1.45 -6.19 -19.00
N ARG A 103 -2.69 -6.01 -19.46
CA ARG A 103 -2.99 -5.09 -20.58
C ARG A 103 -2.75 -3.62 -20.23
N ALA A 104 -2.94 -3.22 -18.98
CA ALA A 104 -2.62 -1.85 -18.57
C ALA A 104 -1.11 -1.54 -18.70
N PHE A 105 -0.24 -2.55 -18.54
CA PHE A 105 1.20 -2.42 -18.74
C PHE A 105 1.65 -2.56 -20.21
N ARG A 106 0.86 -3.26 -21.02
CA ARG A 106 1.12 -3.51 -22.45
C ARG A 106 -0.15 -3.28 -23.27
N PRO A 107 -0.61 -2.02 -23.36
CA PRO A 107 -1.83 -1.67 -24.11
C PRO A 107 -1.70 -1.91 -25.61
N ASP A 108 -0.49 -2.06 -26.11
CA ASP A 108 -0.15 -2.41 -27.47
C ASP A 108 -0.49 -3.86 -27.85
N LEU A 109 -0.74 -4.75 -26.86
CA LEU A 109 -1.01 -6.16 -27.07
C LEU A 109 -2.43 -6.56 -26.66
N LYS A 110 -3.09 -7.40 -27.50
CA LYS A 110 -4.41 -7.98 -27.16
C LYS A 110 -4.33 -9.02 -26.05
N HIS A 111 -3.28 -9.84 -26.08
CA HIS A 111 -3.00 -10.88 -25.08
C HIS A 111 -1.58 -10.66 -24.59
N VAL A 112 -1.44 -10.50 -23.27
CA VAL A 112 -0.15 -10.23 -22.63
C VAL A 112 0.24 -11.45 -21.80
N THR A 113 1.36 -12.08 -22.16
CA THR A 113 1.92 -13.17 -21.35
C THR A 113 2.50 -12.66 -20.04
N ARG A 114 2.79 -13.59 -19.11
CA ARG A 114 3.43 -13.22 -17.83
C ARG A 114 4.82 -12.62 -18.07
N GLU A 115 5.58 -13.14 -19.01
CA GLU A 115 6.93 -12.67 -19.37
C GLU A 115 6.89 -11.26 -19.93
N GLN A 116 5.97 -10.97 -20.86
CA GLN A 116 5.79 -9.65 -21.44
C GLN A 116 5.37 -8.61 -20.39
N PHE A 117 4.54 -9.02 -19.43
CA PHE A 117 4.20 -8.19 -18.28
C PHE A 117 5.41 -7.98 -17.36
N ALA A 118 6.18 -9.05 -17.08
CA ALA A 118 7.37 -8.98 -16.25
C ALA A 118 8.41 -7.99 -16.82
N ASP A 119 8.63 -8.03 -18.14
CA ASP A 119 9.57 -7.11 -18.81
C ASP A 119 9.11 -5.65 -18.70
N ALA A 120 7.82 -5.39 -18.89
CA ALA A 120 7.26 -4.05 -18.72
C ALA A 120 7.34 -3.59 -17.24
N ALA A 121 7.04 -4.47 -16.29
CA ALA A 121 7.05 -4.15 -14.87
C ALA A 121 8.47 -3.90 -14.32
N ARG A 122 9.50 -4.62 -14.83
CA ARG A 122 10.91 -4.39 -14.46
C ARG A 122 11.34 -2.95 -14.68
N SER A 123 10.84 -2.32 -15.74
CA SER A 123 11.19 -0.94 -16.04
C SER A 123 10.75 0.05 -14.97
N MET A 124 9.84 -0.31 -14.07
CA MET A 124 9.35 0.55 -12.99
C MET A 124 10.24 0.51 -11.74
N ASN A 125 11.11 -0.48 -11.60
CA ASN A 125 11.92 -0.69 -10.40
C ASN A 125 13.39 -0.31 -10.65
N MET A 126 14.12 0.08 -9.61
CA MET A 126 15.56 0.27 -9.68
C MET A 126 16.30 -1.09 -9.66
N LEU A 127 15.83 -2.02 -8.82
CA LEU A 127 16.30 -3.39 -8.85
C LEU A 127 15.69 -4.12 -10.06
N ALA A 128 16.48 -4.99 -10.73
CA ALA A 128 16.09 -5.65 -11.97
C ALA A 128 15.09 -6.81 -11.77
N ILE A 129 14.03 -6.57 -10.98
CA ILE A 129 12.94 -7.51 -10.71
C ILE A 129 11.60 -6.92 -11.17
N PRO A 130 10.65 -7.72 -11.66
CA PRO A 130 9.35 -7.22 -12.13
C PRO A 130 8.37 -6.91 -10.98
N TRP A 131 8.48 -7.62 -9.88
CA TRP A 131 7.64 -7.53 -8.68
C TRP A 131 8.39 -8.09 -7.47
N VAL A 132 7.90 -7.78 -6.28
CA VAL A 132 8.31 -8.43 -5.04
C VAL A 132 7.40 -9.62 -4.73
N GLU A 133 7.86 -10.54 -3.91
CA GLU A 133 7.06 -11.67 -3.46
C GLU A 133 6.20 -11.28 -2.25
N PRO A 134 5.06 -11.96 -2.00
CA PRO A 134 4.24 -11.71 -0.81
C PRO A 134 5.01 -11.80 0.51
N VAL A 135 5.99 -12.71 0.56
CA VAL A 135 6.84 -12.89 1.76
C VAL A 135 7.70 -11.67 2.07
N ASP A 136 8.11 -10.89 1.06
CA ASP A 136 8.91 -9.67 1.27
C ASP A 136 8.09 -8.62 2.03
N VAL A 137 6.81 -8.48 1.66
CA VAL A 137 5.87 -7.58 2.36
C VAL A 137 5.55 -8.12 3.76
N ALA A 138 5.35 -9.43 3.89
CA ALA A 138 5.09 -10.08 5.18
C ALA A 138 6.25 -9.90 6.16
N ASN A 139 7.50 -10.02 5.71
CA ASN A 139 8.69 -9.80 6.52
C ASN A 139 8.79 -8.35 7.02
N ALA A 140 8.46 -7.36 6.19
CA ALA A 140 8.40 -5.97 6.60
C ALA A 140 7.31 -5.73 7.66
N CYS A 141 6.14 -6.35 7.50
CA CYS A 141 5.08 -6.31 8.51
C CYS A 141 5.51 -6.98 9.82
N LEU A 142 6.15 -8.15 9.75
CA LEU A 142 6.66 -8.88 10.92
C LEU A 142 7.69 -8.05 11.69
N PHE A 143 8.64 -7.43 11.00
CA PHE A 143 9.61 -6.51 11.60
C PHE A 143 8.90 -5.36 12.32
N LEU A 144 7.98 -4.66 11.65
CA LEU A 144 7.25 -3.54 12.27
C LEU A 144 6.33 -3.98 13.42
N ALA A 145 5.86 -5.22 13.43
CA ALA A 145 5.04 -5.77 14.50
C ALA A 145 5.86 -6.16 15.74
N SER A 146 7.12 -6.55 15.56
CA SER A 146 7.99 -7.07 16.60
C SER A 146 8.62 -5.97 17.48
N ASP A 147 9.28 -6.39 18.56
CA ASP A 147 10.05 -5.52 19.46
C ASP A 147 11.35 -4.99 18.82
N GLU A 148 11.80 -5.57 17.72
CA GLU A 148 12.89 -5.05 16.89
C GLU A 148 12.60 -3.62 16.41
N ALA A 149 11.31 -3.30 16.21
CA ALA A 149 10.83 -1.99 15.79
C ALA A 149 10.25 -1.14 16.93
N ARG A 150 10.60 -1.41 18.20
CA ARG A 150 9.99 -0.79 19.39
C ARG A 150 10.01 0.74 19.43
N TYR A 151 10.91 1.38 18.72
CA TYR A 151 11.00 2.83 18.61
C TYR A 151 10.68 3.38 17.20
N ILE A 152 10.05 2.54 16.34
CA ILE A 152 9.67 2.93 14.99
C ILE A 152 8.16 3.16 14.95
N THR A 153 7.75 4.42 14.81
CA THR A 153 6.36 4.83 14.63
C THR A 153 6.26 6.00 13.65
N SER A 154 5.12 6.19 13.00
CA SER A 154 4.86 7.26 12.02
C SER A 154 5.74 7.20 10.76
N VAL A 155 6.26 6.00 10.42
CA VAL A 155 7.10 5.82 9.23
C VAL A 155 6.30 5.26 8.05
N THR A 156 6.78 5.60 6.87
CA THR A 156 6.37 4.99 5.60
C THR A 156 7.50 4.06 5.15
N LEU A 157 7.30 2.74 5.17
CA LEU A 157 8.30 1.76 4.81
C LEU A 157 8.05 1.20 3.40
N PRO A 158 8.79 1.63 2.36
CA PRO A 158 8.69 1.05 1.02
C PRO A 158 9.22 -0.38 0.98
N VAL A 159 8.47 -1.26 0.30
CA VAL A 159 8.89 -2.61 -0.10
C VAL A 159 8.72 -2.67 -1.60
N ASP A 160 9.56 -1.92 -2.32
CA ASP A 160 9.24 -1.48 -3.66
C ASP A 160 10.37 -1.61 -4.70
N ALA A 161 11.45 -2.27 -4.34
CA ALA A 161 12.61 -2.42 -5.22
C ALA A 161 13.13 -1.08 -5.81
N GLY A 162 12.97 0.01 -5.05
CA GLY A 162 13.35 1.36 -5.44
C GLY A 162 12.39 2.05 -6.42
N SER A 163 11.19 1.50 -6.62
CA SER A 163 10.21 2.03 -7.59
C SER A 163 9.82 3.48 -7.32
N THR A 164 9.76 3.93 -6.06
CA THR A 164 9.41 5.32 -5.72
C THR A 164 10.53 6.32 -5.97
N GLN A 165 11.74 5.87 -6.19
CA GLN A 165 12.94 6.69 -6.42
C GLN A 165 13.38 6.73 -7.89
N ARG A 166 12.59 6.08 -8.77
CA ARG A 166 12.89 6.00 -10.21
C ARG A 166 12.14 7.04 -11.05
#